data_77559f572417fea81484e62de8a18055
#
_entry.id   77559f572417fea81484e62de8a18055
#
_cell.length_a   1.000
_cell.length_b   1.000
_cell.length_c   1.000
_cell.angle_alpha   90.00
_cell.angle_beta   90.00
_cell.angle_gamma   90.00
#
_symmetry.space_group_name_H-M   'P 1'
#
loop_
_entity.id
_entity.type
_entity.pdbx_description
1 polymer ?
#
loop_
_entity_poly.entity_id
_entity_poly.type
_entity_poly.pdbx_seq_one_letter_code
_entity_poly.pdbx_strand_id
1 'polypeptide(L)'
;MRYELMHRDEPAAVVELTALGNIARTVEVLDKGALPVCAVRDGRFVPESLELWWADRPFPSKRPMYYETLEWTGAYSSLSLLPRSMGLSLSDQFWIRGEGGGARWADVNFFDNPFPGDVGDMLLGSGPVPDPDVRSPDVATDGVMPKRWTVRDGGRVLVKGGGPHGQEPFNEVAASMLMDALGVDHVEYSLCEGGDGRVMCQCGDFLDGRTELVTASCMYYTLTPRDPRDLHGHLLRCCSEAGMDVTHALDEMIVVDYLMLNTDRHFKNFGFVRDAETLEWLGPAPVFDTGMSLQCGEEERAMLADAEPACKPFAGGFDAQLSLATDLGWVDFEALRGTLPEVRGMLEDFPKSLPAGRIDGMMRILERRAEKLERRAGLLTSPRGSGGRR
;
A
#
# COMPACT_ATOMS: atom_id res chain seq x y z
N MET A 1 -5.41 2.06 30.72
CA MET A 1 -6.07 0.74 30.81
C MET A 1 -5.14 -0.29 30.21
N ARG A 2 -5.20 -1.53 30.73
CA ARG A 2 -4.36 -2.63 30.24
C ARG A 2 -5.09 -3.45 29.20
N TYR A 3 -4.35 -3.85 28.16
CA TYR A 3 -4.81 -4.68 27.07
C TYR A 3 -3.76 -5.73 26.75
N GLU A 4 -4.21 -6.87 26.28
CA GLU A 4 -3.36 -7.85 25.62
C GLU A 4 -3.32 -7.49 24.12
N LEU A 5 -2.11 -7.25 23.58
CA LEU A 5 -1.87 -7.24 22.15
C LEU A 5 -1.83 -8.69 21.68
N MET A 6 -2.74 -9.03 20.80
CA MET A 6 -2.91 -10.36 20.26
C MET A 6 -2.41 -10.44 18.83
N HIS A 7 -1.85 -11.58 18.47
CA HIS A 7 -1.72 -12.02 17.08
C HIS A 7 -2.59 -13.27 16.94
N ARG A 8 -3.71 -13.16 16.24
CA ARG A 8 -4.78 -14.18 16.26
C ARG A 8 -5.20 -14.50 17.71
N ASP A 9 -5.13 -15.76 18.12
CA ASP A 9 -5.44 -16.17 19.49
C ASP A 9 -4.22 -16.17 20.45
N GLU A 10 -3.01 -15.86 19.92
CA GLU A 10 -1.77 -15.84 20.71
C GLU A 10 -1.50 -14.45 21.30
N PRO A 11 -1.34 -14.33 22.62
CA PRO A 11 -1.00 -13.05 23.25
C PRO A 11 0.48 -12.73 23.06
N ALA A 12 0.76 -11.63 22.33
CA ALA A 12 2.12 -11.18 22.03
C ALA A 12 2.72 -10.32 23.15
N ALA A 13 1.92 -9.41 23.72
CA ALA A 13 2.37 -8.51 24.78
C ALA A 13 1.19 -7.99 25.62
N VAL A 14 1.49 -7.51 26.83
CA VAL A 14 0.59 -6.67 27.62
C VAL A 14 1.00 -5.22 27.47
N VAL A 15 0.05 -4.37 27.07
CA VAL A 15 0.27 -2.93 26.84
C VAL A 15 -0.68 -2.08 27.70
N GLU A 16 -0.22 -0.93 28.11
CA GLU A 16 -1.08 0.11 28.71
C GLU A 16 -1.39 1.18 27.67
N LEU A 17 -2.69 1.43 27.43
CA LEU A 17 -3.12 2.52 26.56
C LEU A 17 -3.49 3.77 27.39
N THR A 18 -3.16 4.93 26.83
CA THR A 18 -3.65 6.24 27.31
C THR A 18 -5.15 6.37 26.98
N ALA A 19 -5.80 7.41 27.54
CA ALA A 19 -7.18 7.76 27.18
C ALA A 19 -7.33 8.15 25.69
N LEU A 20 -6.24 8.56 25.03
CA LEU A 20 -6.22 8.92 23.61
C LEU A 20 -5.90 7.73 22.69
N GLY A 21 -5.73 6.52 23.24
CA GLY A 21 -5.48 5.31 22.46
C GLY A 21 -4.01 5.00 22.15
N ASN A 22 -3.05 5.87 22.58
CA ASN A 22 -1.61 5.58 22.40
C ASN A 22 -1.16 4.45 23.33
N ILE A 23 -0.20 3.62 22.92
CA ILE A 23 0.56 2.80 23.85
C ILE A 23 1.38 3.74 24.75
N ALA A 24 1.07 3.73 26.04
CA ALA A 24 1.84 4.48 27.04
C ALA A 24 3.11 3.75 27.46
N ARG A 25 3.04 2.42 27.48
CA ARG A 25 4.17 1.52 27.71
C ARG A 25 3.79 0.07 27.39
N THR A 26 4.77 -0.73 27.06
CA THR A 26 4.69 -2.21 27.10
C THR A 26 4.97 -2.67 28.52
N VAL A 27 4.01 -3.37 29.12
CA VAL A 27 4.12 -3.88 30.49
C VAL A 27 4.96 -5.16 30.50
N GLU A 28 4.68 -6.06 29.55
CA GLU A 28 5.32 -7.35 29.42
C GLU A 28 5.29 -7.81 27.95
N VAL A 29 6.35 -8.44 27.49
CA VAL A 29 6.38 -9.19 26.21
C VAL A 29 6.18 -10.65 26.54
N LEU A 30 5.09 -11.25 26.04
CA LEU A 30 4.71 -12.63 26.31
C LEU A 30 5.31 -13.57 25.27
N ASP A 31 5.19 -13.20 23.99
CA ASP A 31 5.86 -13.90 22.89
C ASP A 31 6.47 -12.88 21.93
N LYS A 32 7.79 -12.87 21.84
CA LYS A 32 8.53 -11.99 20.95
C LYS A 32 8.32 -12.36 19.48
N GLY A 33 8.08 -13.63 19.15
CA GLY A 33 7.83 -14.10 17.79
C GLY A 33 6.48 -13.64 17.25
N ALA A 34 5.48 -13.49 18.13
CA ALA A 34 4.14 -13.01 17.81
C ALA A 34 4.02 -11.48 17.80
N LEU A 35 5.08 -10.72 18.07
CA LEU A 35 5.06 -9.26 17.94
C LEU A 35 5.02 -8.82 16.46
N PRO A 36 4.52 -7.59 16.17
CA PRO A 36 4.74 -6.98 14.86
C PRO A 36 6.22 -6.97 14.49
N VAL A 37 6.54 -7.36 13.27
CA VAL A 37 7.92 -7.60 12.80
C VAL A 37 8.84 -6.41 13.08
N CYS A 38 8.37 -5.18 12.88
CA CYS A 38 9.12 -3.95 13.15
C CYS A 38 9.40 -3.69 14.64
N ALA A 39 8.70 -4.34 15.56
CA ALA A 39 8.94 -4.21 16.99
C ALA A 39 10.17 -5.00 17.47
N VAL A 40 10.79 -5.80 16.58
CA VAL A 40 12.01 -6.57 16.90
C VAL A 40 13.12 -6.16 15.94
N ARG A 41 14.22 -5.60 16.48
CA ARG A 41 15.39 -5.17 15.70
C ARG A 41 16.62 -5.91 16.19
N ASP A 42 17.39 -6.49 15.23
CA ASP A 42 18.57 -7.32 15.55
C ASP A 42 18.27 -8.37 16.65
N GLY A 43 17.07 -8.98 16.58
CA GLY A 43 16.58 -9.97 17.53
C GLY A 43 16.16 -9.43 18.90
N ARG A 44 16.13 -8.12 19.12
CA ARG A 44 15.76 -7.47 20.38
C ARG A 44 14.47 -6.69 20.25
N PHE A 45 13.61 -6.79 21.24
CA PHE A 45 12.42 -5.97 21.35
C PHE A 45 12.76 -4.47 21.48
N VAL A 46 12.08 -3.62 20.71
CA VAL A 46 12.24 -2.17 20.67
C VAL A 46 10.86 -1.54 20.96
N PRO A 47 10.59 -1.09 22.20
CA PRO A 47 9.30 -0.55 22.61
C PRO A 47 8.80 0.59 21.72
N GLU A 48 9.68 1.52 21.37
CA GLU A 48 9.37 2.69 20.55
C GLU A 48 8.89 2.29 19.14
N SER A 49 9.40 1.18 18.60
CA SER A 49 8.94 0.66 17.31
C SER A 49 7.53 0.07 17.39
N LEU A 50 7.17 -0.58 18.50
CA LEU A 50 5.81 -1.05 18.75
C LEU A 50 4.83 0.12 18.92
N GLU A 51 5.23 1.17 19.65
CA GLU A 51 4.45 2.39 19.86
C GLU A 51 4.18 3.09 18.52
N LEU A 52 5.19 3.24 17.67
CA LEU A 52 5.07 3.84 16.34
C LEU A 52 4.18 3.00 15.41
N TRP A 53 4.38 1.68 15.40
CA TRP A 53 3.55 0.77 14.60
C TRP A 53 2.07 0.87 14.98
N TRP A 54 1.76 0.95 16.28
CA TRP A 54 0.40 1.13 16.75
C TRP A 54 -0.18 2.49 16.39
N ALA A 55 0.61 3.55 16.55
CA ALA A 55 0.21 4.92 16.24
C ALA A 55 -0.04 5.15 14.73
N ASP A 56 0.59 4.36 13.89
CA ASP A 56 0.49 4.41 12.43
C ASP A 56 -0.66 3.57 11.84
N ARG A 57 -1.39 2.80 12.67
CA ARG A 57 -2.48 1.94 12.21
C ARG A 57 -3.73 2.67 11.74
N PRO A 58 -4.21 3.75 12.40
CA PRO A 58 -5.48 4.35 12.04
C PRO A 58 -5.36 5.20 10.77
N PHE A 59 -6.50 5.45 10.14
CA PHE A 59 -6.56 6.33 8.97
C PHE A 59 -5.89 7.69 9.26
N PRO A 60 -5.10 8.22 8.29
CA PRO A 60 -4.28 9.39 8.51
C PRO A 60 -5.10 10.69 8.52
N SER A 61 -4.61 11.70 9.27
CA SER A 61 -5.26 13.01 9.40
C SER A 61 -5.37 13.83 8.11
N LYS A 62 -4.64 13.44 7.07
CA LYS A 62 -4.70 14.07 5.74
C LYS A 62 -5.82 13.49 4.86
N ARG A 63 -6.50 12.41 5.29
CA ARG A 63 -7.61 11.84 4.53
C ARG A 63 -8.78 12.83 4.51
N PRO A 64 -9.46 13.03 3.37
CA PRO A 64 -10.69 13.80 3.30
C PRO A 64 -11.72 13.30 4.35
N MET A 65 -12.56 14.18 4.83
CA MET A 65 -13.58 13.91 5.87
C MET A 65 -13.02 13.45 7.23
N TYR A 66 -11.71 13.61 7.47
CA TYR A 66 -11.09 13.20 8.75
C TYR A 66 -11.76 13.88 9.96
N TYR A 67 -11.85 15.20 9.97
CA TYR A 67 -12.38 15.95 11.09
C TYR A 67 -13.88 15.75 11.29
N GLU A 68 -14.62 15.69 10.20
CA GLU A 68 -16.06 15.39 10.20
C GLU A 68 -16.33 13.99 10.75
N THR A 69 -15.56 12.98 10.32
CA THR A 69 -15.68 11.61 10.83
C THR A 69 -15.38 11.54 12.32
N LEU A 70 -14.37 12.27 12.82
CA LEU A 70 -14.10 12.35 14.26
C LEU A 70 -15.26 12.98 15.03
N GLU A 71 -15.83 14.08 14.53
CA GLU A 71 -16.99 14.73 15.13
C GLU A 71 -18.19 13.77 15.20
N TRP A 72 -18.51 13.10 14.09
CA TRP A 72 -19.65 12.18 14.01
C TRP A 72 -19.48 10.92 14.86
N THR A 73 -18.25 10.46 15.08
CA THR A 73 -17.95 9.30 15.95
C THR A 73 -17.70 9.68 17.41
N GLY A 74 -17.67 10.99 17.72
CA GLY A 74 -17.31 11.49 19.05
C GLY A 74 -15.87 11.15 19.46
N ALA A 75 -14.96 11.03 18.50
CA ALA A 75 -13.57 10.68 18.73
C ALA A 75 -12.67 11.92 18.78
N TYR A 76 -11.61 11.88 19.59
CA TYR A 76 -10.61 12.97 19.68
C TYR A 76 -9.57 12.90 18.56
N SER A 77 -9.30 11.71 18.05
CA SER A 77 -8.38 11.41 16.95
C SER A 77 -8.72 10.05 16.37
N SER A 78 -8.22 9.74 15.16
CA SER A 78 -8.37 8.40 14.60
C SER A 78 -7.73 7.33 15.49
N LEU A 79 -6.64 7.65 16.19
CA LEU A 79 -6.00 6.76 17.15
C LEU A 79 -6.92 6.42 18.34
N SER A 80 -7.77 7.34 18.78
CA SER A 80 -8.74 7.07 19.85
C SER A 80 -9.89 6.13 19.45
N LEU A 81 -10.03 5.84 18.15
CA LEU A 81 -10.96 4.84 17.62
C LEU A 81 -10.39 3.43 17.71
N LEU A 82 -9.06 3.23 17.68
CA LEU A 82 -8.45 1.90 17.68
C LEU A 82 -8.90 1.01 18.86
N PRO A 83 -8.91 1.47 20.12
CA PRO A 83 -9.41 0.62 21.20
C PRO A 83 -10.90 0.27 21.05
N ARG A 84 -11.70 1.12 20.40
CA ARG A 84 -13.12 0.88 20.14
C ARG A 84 -13.36 -0.11 19.02
N SER A 85 -12.46 -0.14 18.01
CA SER A 85 -12.43 -1.12 16.92
C SER A 85 -11.57 -2.34 17.23
N MET A 86 -11.08 -2.48 18.46
CA MET A 86 -10.15 -3.51 18.90
C MET A 86 -8.82 -3.52 18.11
N GLY A 87 -8.50 -2.44 17.39
CA GLY A 87 -7.32 -2.34 16.53
C GLY A 87 -7.30 -3.29 15.33
N LEU A 88 -8.42 -3.92 15.01
CA LEU A 88 -8.57 -4.88 13.91
C LEU A 88 -8.34 -4.24 12.55
N SER A 89 -7.77 -5.01 11.61
CA SER A 89 -7.46 -4.62 10.24
C SER A 89 -7.76 -5.76 9.26
N LEU A 90 -7.82 -5.45 7.95
CA LEU A 90 -7.76 -6.43 6.87
C LEU A 90 -6.34 -6.55 6.28
N SER A 91 -5.34 -5.86 6.86
CA SER A 91 -3.95 -5.94 6.39
C SER A 91 -3.09 -6.90 7.20
N ASP A 92 -3.48 -7.18 8.44
CA ASP A 92 -2.76 -8.08 9.34
C ASP A 92 -3.71 -8.72 10.37
N GLN A 93 -3.19 -9.60 11.21
CA GLN A 93 -3.98 -10.36 12.17
C GLN A 93 -3.72 -9.94 13.63
N PHE A 94 -3.28 -8.68 13.84
CA PHE A 94 -3.11 -8.07 15.14
C PHE A 94 -4.38 -7.38 15.64
N TRP A 95 -4.64 -7.51 16.93
CA TRP A 95 -5.75 -6.85 17.62
C TRP A 95 -5.49 -6.73 19.11
N ILE A 96 -6.36 -6.02 19.82
CA ILE A 96 -6.27 -5.91 21.27
C ILE A 96 -7.55 -6.39 21.94
N ARG A 97 -7.40 -7.02 23.10
CA ARG A 97 -8.51 -7.28 24.03
C ARG A 97 -8.18 -6.74 25.41
N GLY A 98 -9.20 -6.40 26.20
CA GLY A 98 -8.98 -6.05 27.61
C GLY A 98 -8.29 -7.19 28.36
N GLU A 99 -7.37 -6.88 29.27
CA GLU A 99 -6.62 -7.88 30.05
C GLU A 99 -7.60 -8.85 30.74
N GLY A 100 -7.42 -10.16 30.52
CA GLY A 100 -8.32 -11.21 30.98
C GLY A 100 -9.66 -11.31 30.24
N GLY A 101 -9.83 -10.64 29.11
CA GLY A 101 -11.02 -10.73 28.26
C GLY A 101 -11.15 -12.08 27.56
N GLY A 102 -12.39 -12.51 27.29
CA GLY A 102 -12.70 -13.81 26.70
C GLY A 102 -12.89 -13.80 25.17
N ALA A 103 -12.71 -12.66 24.48
CA ALA A 103 -12.85 -12.60 23.03
C ALA A 103 -11.78 -13.46 22.33
N ARG A 104 -12.17 -14.15 21.25
CA ARG A 104 -11.29 -14.98 20.43
C ARG A 104 -11.20 -14.41 19.03
N TRP A 105 -10.11 -14.68 18.33
CA TRP A 105 -9.87 -14.24 16.95
C TRP A 105 -11.03 -14.61 16.02
N ALA A 106 -11.50 -15.84 16.08
CA ALA A 106 -12.59 -16.32 15.24
C ALA A 106 -13.90 -15.51 15.40
N ASP A 107 -14.12 -14.88 16.56
CA ASP A 107 -15.36 -14.17 16.86
C ASP A 107 -15.28 -12.67 16.43
N VAL A 108 -14.09 -12.14 16.15
CA VAL A 108 -13.88 -10.69 15.99
C VAL A 108 -13.22 -10.26 14.67
N ASN A 109 -12.45 -11.14 14.00
CA ASN A 109 -11.70 -10.80 12.80
C ASN A 109 -12.61 -10.36 11.63
N PHE A 110 -12.09 -9.51 10.75
CA PHE A 110 -12.84 -9.02 9.59
C PHE A 110 -12.73 -9.92 8.36
N PHE A 111 -11.88 -10.93 8.37
CA PHE A 111 -11.73 -11.88 7.26
C PHE A 111 -12.93 -12.82 7.18
N ASP A 112 -13.43 -13.30 8.33
CA ASP A 112 -14.50 -14.29 8.41
C ASP A 112 -15.84 -13.66 8.83
N ASN A 113 -15.80 -12.54 9.56
CA ASN A 113 -16.99 -11.92 10.13
C ASN A 113 -17.43 -10.69 9.30
N PRO A 114 -18.74 -10.38 9.29
CA PRO A 114 -19.23 -9.13 8.70
C PRO A 114 -18.73 -7.93 9.52
N PHE A 115 -18.61 -6.79 8.86
CA PHE A 115 -18.26 -5.52 9.48
C PHE A 115 -19.16 -4.38 8.97
N PRO A 116 -19.40 -3.34 9.79
CA PRO A 116 -20.18 -2.17 9.38
C PRO A 116 -19.41 -1.29 8.40
N GLY A 117 -20.15 -0.66 7.48
CA GLY A 117 -19.60 0.30 6.51
C GLY A 117 -19.57 1.75 6.99
N ASP A 118 -20.07 2.03 8.21
CA ASP A 118 -20.38 3.38 8.68
C ASP A 118 -19.17 4.34 8.60
N VAL A 119 -18.03 3.92 9.11
CA VAL A 119 -16.79 4.72 9.08
C VAL A 119 -16.31 4.93 7.64
N GLY A 120 -16.35 3.88 6.82
CA GLY A 120 -15.96 3.97 5.41
C GLY A 120 -16.88 4.89 4.60
N ASP A 121 -18.18 4.83 4.82
CA ASP A 121 -19.16 5.71 4.17
C ASP A 121 -18.94 7.17 4.56
N MET A 122 -18.69 7.45 5.83
CA MET A 122 -18.33 8.79 6.30
C MET A 122 -17.03 9.29 5.64
N LEU A 123 -15.99 8.47 5.57
CA LEU A 123 -14.72 8.82 4.94
C LEU A 123 -14.80 8.99 3.41
N LEU A 124 -15.82 8.41 2.76
CA LEU A 124 -16.14 8.68 1.35
C LEU A 124 -17.01 9.93 1.14
N GLY A 125 -17.48 10.56 2.24
CA GLY A 125 -18.29 11.77 2.17
C GLY A 125 -19.79 11.55 2.06
N SER A 126 -20.31 10.37 2.45
CA SER A 126 -21.74 10.07 2.46
C SER A 126 -22.52 10.81 3.56
N GLY A 127 -21.83 11.53 4.44
CA GLY A 127 -22.42 12.26 5.56
C GLY A 127 -22.49 11.46 6.87
N PRO A 128 -23.08 12.03 7.94
CA PRO A 128 -23.13 11.40 9.26
C PRO A 128 -24.06 10.19 9.29
N VAL A 129 -23.66 9.17 10.01
CA VAL A 129 -24.47 8.00 10.35
C VAL A 129 -24.91 8.13 11.82
N PRO A 130 -26.21 7.99 12.15
CA PRO A 130 -26.65 8.01 13.55
C PRO A 130 -26.09 6.81 14.32
N ASP A 131 -25.45 7.08 15.48
CA ASP A 131 -24.84 6.06 16.37
C ASP A 131 -23.94 5.07 15.61
N PRO A 132 -22.83 5.54 14.97
CA PRO A 132 -22.04 4.72 14.07
C PRO A 132 -21.32 3.60 14.80
N ASP A 133 -21.38 2.39 14.25
CA ASP A 133 -20.54 1.28 14.71
C ASP A 133 -19.11 1.47 14.13
N VAL A 134 -18.17 1.74 15.02
CA VAL A 134 -16.76 1.97 14.67
C VAL A 134 -15.92 0.70 14.58
N ARG A 135 -16.50 -0.48 14.75
CA ARG A 135 -15.79 -1.77 14.55
C ARG A 135 -15.68 -2.10 13.07
N SER A 136 -14.97 -1.25 12.35
CA SER A 136 -14.79 -1.30 10.91
C SER A 136 -13.31 -1.39 10.56
N PRO A 137 -12.92 -2.15 9.50
CA PRO A 137 -11.55 -2.17 9.00
C PRO A 137 -11.09 -0.78 8.51
N ASP A 138 -12.04 0.12 8.17
CA ASP A 138 -11.73 1.47 7.71
C ASP A 138 -11.02 2.31 8.77
N VAL A 139 -11.18 1.98 10.06
CA VAL A 139 -10.45 2.64 11.17
C VAL A 139 -8.95 2.38 11.06
N ALA A 140 -8.54 1.16 10.65
CA ALA A 140 -7.15 0.75 10.54
C ALA A 140 -6.72 0.56 9.07
N THR A 141 -7.14 1.47 8.18
CA THR A 141 -6.77 1.45 6.76
C THR A 141 -5.92 2.68 6.44
N ASP A 142 -4.68 2.48 6.00
CA ASP A 142 -3.75 3.56 5.63
C ASP A 142 -4.11 4.24 4.29
N GLY A 143 -3.40 5.32 3.98
CA GLY A 143 -3.47 6.08 2.73
C GLY A 143 -4.38 7.31 2.79
N VAL A 144 -4.02 8.31 1.99
CA VAL A 144 -4.64 9.64 2.01
C VAL A 144 -5.90 9.71 1.16
N MET A 145 -6.01 8.92 0.07
CA MET A 145 -7.16 8.97 -0.82
C MET A 145 -8.44 8.47 -0.13
N PRO A 146 -9.63 9.01 -0.50
CA PRO A 146 -10.91 8.48 -0.04
C PRO A 146 -11.00 7.00 -0.34
N LYS A 147 -11.29 6.18 0.64
CA LYS A 147 -11.43 4.73 0.44
C LYS A 147 -12.28 4.11 1.53
N ARG A 148 -12.87 2.96 1.22
CA ARG A 148 -13.62 2.14 2.17
C ARG A 148 -13.54 0.66 1.82
N TRP A 149 -13.61 -0.17 2.84
CA TRP A 149 -13.87 -1.59 2.69
C TRP A 149 -15.36 -1.89 2.59
N THR A 150 -15.70 -2.88 1.80
CA THR A 150 -17.06 -3.42 1.68
C THR A 150 -17.01 -4.92 1.40
N VAL A 151 -18.15 -5.59 1.52
CA VAL A 151 -18.29 -7.00 1.13
C VAL A 151 -19.15 -7.06 -0.11
N ARG A 152 -18.65 -7.70 -1.19
CA ARG A 152 -19.39 -7.96 -2.44
C ARG A 152 -19.20 -9.42 -2.81
N ASP A 153 -20.30 -10.10 -3.07
CA ASP A 153 -20.31 -11.53 -3.44
C ASP A 153 -19.49 -12.42 -2.49
N GLY A 154 -19.48 -12.07 -1.20
CA GLY A 154 -18.72 -12.77 -0.15
C GLY A 154 -17.24 -12.39 -0.05
N GLY A 155 -16.69 -11.65 -1.02
CA GLY A 155 -15.32 -11.14 -1.00
C GLY A 155 -15.19 -9.77 -0.32
N ARG A 156 -14.02 -9.50 0.27
CA ARG A 156 -13.65 -8.19 0.80
C ARG A 156 -13.13 -7.34 -0.35
N VAL A 157 -13.71 -6.17 -0.54
CA VAL A 157 -13.41 -5.28 -1.65
C VAL A 157 -13.07 -3.90 -1.11
N LEU A 158 -11.90 -3.39 -1.49
CA LEU A 158 -11.50 -2.02 -1.24
C LEU A 158 -11.94 -1.14 -2.40
N VAL A 159 -12.77 -0.13 -2.10
CA VAL A 159 -13.18 0.90 -3.05
C VAL A 159 -12.34 2.16 -2.78
N LYS A 160 -11.71 2.72 -3.83
CA LYS A 160 -10.86 3.91 -3.75
C LYS A 160 -11.39 5.01 -4.66
N GLY A 161 -11.56 6.22 -4.11
CA GLY A 161 -11.86 7.42 -4.87
C GLY A 161 -10.59 8.15 -5.34
N GLY A 162 -10.78 9.20 -6.14
CA GLY A 162 -9.72 10.08 -6.61
C GLY A 162 -9.63 11.39 -5.83
N GLY A 163 -8.55 12.14 -6.09
CA GLY A 163 -8.33 13.50 -5.66
C GLY A 163 -9.09 14.53 -6.52
N PRO A 164 -8.64 15.81 -6.54
CA PRO A 164 -9.35 16.88 -7.21
C PRO A 164 -9.58 16.69 -8.71
N HIS A 165 -8.67 16.02 -9.40
CA HIS A 165 -8.77 15.72 -10.84
C HIS A 165 -9.43 14.37 -11.12
N GLY A 166 -9.67 13.54 -10.11
CA GLY A 166 -10.31 12.23 -10.26
C GLY A 166 -9.52 11.22 -11.10
N GLN A 167 -8.21 11.44 -11.31
CA GLN A 167 -7.39 10.62 -12.20
C GLN A 167 -6.90 9.33 -11.54
N GLU A 168 -6.73 9.32 -10.21
CA GLU A 168 -6.09 8.21 -9.49
C GLU A 168 -6.76 6.86 -9.71
N PRO A 169 -8.11 6.71 -9.74
CA PRO A 169 -8.75 5.45 -10.08
C PRO A 169 -8.37 4.91 -11.46
N PHE A 170 -8.21 5.79 -12.45
CA PHE A 170 -7.79 5.42 -13.79
C PHE A 170 -6.32 5.00 -13.85
N ASN A 171 -5.47 5.63 -13.04
CA ASN A 171 -4.06 5.23 -12.92
C ASN A 171 -3.90 3.83 -12.35
N GLU A 172 -4.70 3.46 -11.33
CA GLU A 172 -4.69 2.10 -10.77
C GLU A 172 -5.04 1.06 -11.85
N VAL A 173 -6.08 1.32 -12.65
CA VAL A 173 -6.51 0.40 -13.72
C VAL A 173 -5.50 0.38 -14.87
N ALA A 174 -4.98 1.53 -15.29
CA ALA A 174 -3.95 1.60 -16.32
C ALA A 174 -2.68 0.84 -15.91
N ALA A 175 -2.25 0.98 -14.65
CA ALA A 175 -1.12 0.22 -14.12
C ALA A 175 -1.41 -1.29 -14.10
N SER A 176 -2.63 -1.70 -13.69
CA SER A 176 -3.06 -3.11 -13.72
C SER A 176 -2.95 -3.68 -15.13
N MET A 177 -3.47 -2.98 -16.16
CA MET A 177 -3.38 -3.41 -17.56
C MET A 177 -1.92 -3.55 -18.05
N LEU A 178 -1.03 -2.64 -17.65
CA LEU A 178 0.39 -2.73 -18.00
C LEU A 178 1.08 -3.89 -17.28
N MET A 179 0.76 -4.13 -16.01
CA MET A 179 1.31 -5.24 -15.23
C MET A 179 0.83 -6.58 -15.76
N ASP A 180 -0.44 -6.72 -16.18
CA ASP A 180 -0.95 -7.90 -16.89
C ASP A 180 -0.14 -8.20 -18.13
N ALA A 181 0.08 -7.17 -18.97
CA ALA A 181 0.83 -7.34 -20.21
C ALA A 181 2.30 -7.73 -19.99
N LEU A 182 2.88 -7.32 -18.87
CA LEU A 182 4.26 -7.62 -18.49
C LEU A 182 4.41 -8.88 -17.64
N GLY A 183 3.29 -9.50 -17.21
CA GLY A 183 3.29 -10.67 -16.33
C GLY A 183 3.76 -10.38 -14.90
N VAL A 184 3.62 -9.13 -14.43
CA VAL A 184 3.97 -8.70 -13.07
C VAL A 184 2.85 -9.04 -12.12
N ASP A 185 3.16 -9.69 -11.00
CA ASP A 185 2.18 -9.98 -9.96
C ASP A 185 1.69 -8.69 -9.29
N HIS A 186 0.38 -8.46 -9.32
CA HIS A 186 -0.22 -7.22 -8.86
C HIS A 186 -1.66 -7.40 -8.38
N VAL A 187 -2.15 -6.42 -7.64
CA VAL A 187 -3.57 -6.34 -7.27
C VAL A 187 -4.37 -5.87 -8.49
N GLU A 188 -5.34 -6.68 -8.92
CA GLU A 188 -6.23 -6.36 -10.04
C GLU A 188 -7.20 -5.26 -9.68
N TYR A 189 -7.18 -4.14 -10.42
CA TYR A 189 -8.10 -3.04 -10.24
C TYR A 189 -9.12 -2.97 -11.39
N SER A 190 -10.35 -2.63 -11.04
CA SER A 190 -11.41 -2.31 -12.00
C SER A 190 -12.08 -0.99 -11.65
N LEU A 191 -12.61 -0.27 -12.67
CA LEU A 191 -13.39 0.93 -12.44
C LEU A 191 -14.77 0.58 -11.89
N CYS A 192 -15.30 1.43 -11.01
CA CYS A 192 -16.68 1.37 -10.53
C CYS A 192 -17.24 2.78 -10.36
N GLU A 193 -18.56 2.89 -10.25
CA GLU A 193 -19.25 4.15 -10.04
C GLU A 193 -19.60 4.32 -8.56
N GLY A 194 -19.29 5.48 -8.00
CA GLY A 194 -19.73 5.87 -6.67
C GLY A 194 -21.20 6.28 -6.63
N GLY A 195 -21.80 6.31 -5.45
CA GLY A 195 -23.21 6.72 -5.27
C GLY A 195 -23.53 8.15 -5.72
N ASP A 196 -22.51 8.99 -5.90
CA ASP A 196 -22.61 10.37 -6.40
C ASP A 196 -22.26 10.51 -7.89
N GLY A 197 -22.09 9.39 -8.59
CA GLY A 197 -21.75 9.35 -10.02
C GLY A 197 -20.27 9.60 -10.32
N ARG A 198 -19.40 9.75 -9.31
CA ARG A 198 -17.94 9.82 -9.51
C ARG A 198 -17.38 8.45 -9.87
N VAL A 199 -16.42 8.42 -10.78
CA VAL A 199 -15.68 7.20 -11.09
C VAL A 199 -14.69 6.93 -9.96
N MET A 200 -14.69 5.69 -9.50
CA MET A 200 -13.79 5.12 -8.49
C MET A 200 -13.13 3.88 -9.05
N CYS A 201 -12.14 3.33 -8.37
CA CYS A 201 -11.67 1.97 -8.63
C CYS A 201 -11.96 1.07 -7.44
N GLN A 202 -11.93 -0.23 -7.71
CA GLN A 202 -12.07 -1.26 -6.70
C GLN A 202 -11.11 -2.40 -6.96
N CYS A 203 -10.71 -3.07 -5.87
CA CYS A 203 -9.92 -4.30 -5.92
C CYS A 203 -10.37 -5.26 -4.83
N GLY A 204 -10.16 -6.55 -5.04
CA GLY A 204 -10.29 -7.56 -3.98
C GLY A 204 -9.19 -7.41 -2.93
N ASP A 205 -9.46 -7.89 -1.71
CA ASP A 205 -8.40 -8.12 -0.74
C ASP A 205 -7.51 -9.28 -1.25
N PHE A 206 -6.22 -9.05 -1.36
CA PHE A 206 -5.26 -10.09 -1.74
C PHE A 206 -4.82 -10.96 -0.55
N LEU A 207 -5.26 -10.57 0.65
CA LEU A 207 -5.05 -11.33 1.87
C LEU A 207 -6.32 -12.12 2.24
N ASP A 208 -6.12 -13.14 3.03
CA ASP A 208 -7.19 -13.97 3.56
C ASP A 208 -7.02 -14.20 5.08
N GLY A 209 -7.89 -15.02 5.68
CA GLY A 209 -7.81 -15.34 7.11
C GLY A 209 -6.55 -16.12 7.53
N ARG A 210 -5.63 -16.45 6.61
CA ARG A 210 -4.40 -17.20 6.86
C ARG A 210 -3.14 -16.43 6.55
N THR A 211 -3.25 -15.29 5.86
CA THR A 211 -2.13 -14.49 5.39
C THR A 211 -2.17 -13.08 5.96
N GLU A 212 -1.04 -12.43 6.05
CA GLU A 212 -0.92 -11.04 6.47
C GLU A 212 0.18 -10.30 5.72
N LEU A 213 -0.01 -9.00 5.56
CA LEU A 213 0.96 -8.10 4.95
C LEU A 213 1.93 -7.55 6.02
N VAL A 214 3.20 -7.75 5.78
CA VAL A 214 4.26 -7.00 6.47
C VAL A 214 4.79 -5.95 5.50
N THR A 215 4.52 -4.68 5.76
CA THR A 215 4.99 -3.59 4.90
C THR A 215 6.52 -3.56 4.83
N ALA A 216 7.06 -3.06 3.71
CA ALA A 216 8.50 -2.87 3.58
C ALA A 216 9.05 -1.93 4.67
N SER A 217 8.23 -1.01 5.20
CA SER A 217 8.58 -0.20 6.37
C SER A 217 8.86 -1.08 7.59
N CYS A 218 7.98 -2.03 7.90
CA CYS A 218 8.19 -2.96 9.00
C CYS A 218 9.42 -3.85 8.78
N MET A 219 9.60 -4.37 7.56
CA MET A 219 10.77 -5.17 7.21
C MET A 219 12.08 -4.38 7.35
N TYR A 220 12.11 -3.13 6.89
CA TYR A 220 13.28 -2.25 6.97
C TYR A 220 13.80 -2.08 8.39
N TYR A 221 12.91 -2.05 9.39
CA TYR A 221 13.29 -1.85 10.79
C TYR A 221 13.70 -3.12 11.54
N THR A 222 13.71 -4.29 10.90
CA THR A 222 14.16 -5.55 11.52
C THR A 222 15.65 -5.60 11.81
N LEU A 223 16.44 -4.83 11.06
CA LEU A 223 17.88 -4.72 11.23
C LEU A 223 18.33 -3.26 11.37
N THR A 224 19.46 -3.05 12.02
CA THR A 224 20.12 -1.73 12.01
C THR A 224 20.81 -1.48 10.67
N PRO A 225 20.52 -0.34 9.99
CA PRO A 225 21.18 0.02 8.73
C PRO A 225 22.70 0.16 8.89
N ARG A 226 23.48 -0.43 7.97
CA ARG A 226 24.94 -0.22 7.88
C ARG A 226 25.28 1.15 7.28
N ASP A 227 24.57 1.54 6.24
CA ASP A 227 24.56 2.90 5.66
C ASP A 227 23.10 3.38 5.55
N PRO A 228 22.71 4.43 6.29
CA PRO A 228 21.34 4.96 6.26
C PRO A 228 20.93 5.54 4.90
N ARG A 229 21.86 5.76 3.97
CA ARG A 229 21.58 6.28 2.62
C ARG A 229 21.32 5.17 1.62
N ASP A 230 21.74 3.94 1.89
CA ASP A 230 21.50 2.77 1.07
C ASP A 230 20.19 2.08 1.49
N LEU A 231 19.06 2.69 1.16
CA LEU A 231 17.74 2.17 1.52
C LEU A 231 17.44 0.86 0.79
N HIS A 232 17.80 0.76 -0.49
CA HIS A 232 17.56 -0.42 -1.32
C HIS A 232 18.36 -1.63 -0.84
N GLY A 233 19.69 -1.49 -0.75
CA GLY A 233 20.54 -2.59 -0.30
C GLY A 233 20.28 -2.98 1.15
N HIS A 234 19.86 -2.04 2.02
CA HIS A 234 19.43 -2.38 3.37
C HIS A 234 18.16 -3.23 3.38
N LEU A 235 17.13 -2.88 2.59
CA LEU A 235 15.90 -3.67 2.50
C LEU A 235 16.17 -5.08 1.96
N LEU A 236 16.96 -5.19 0.88
CA LEU A 236 17.39 -6.50 0.34
C LEU A 236 18.06 -7.36 1.41
N ARG A 237 18.92 -6.75 2.24
CA ARG A 237 19.59 -7.45 3.36
C ARG A 237 18.57 -7.91 4.42
N CYS A 238 17.59 -7.08 4.79
CA CYS A 238 16.55 -7.47 5.73
C CYS A 238 15.75 -8.68 5.21
N CYS A 239 15.38 -8.67 3.93
CA CYS A 239 14.66 -9.78 3.29
C CYS A 239 15.52 -11.05 3.21
N SER A 240 16.79 -10.92 2.86
CA SER A 240 17.73 -12.05 2.81
C SER A 240 17.95 -12.70 4.19
N GLU A 241 18.06 -11.90 5.26
CA GLU A 241 18.13 -12.44 6.64
C GLU A 241 16.82 -13.13 7.06
N ALA A 242 15.71 -12.74 6.48
CA ALA A 242 14.41 -13.40 6.65
C ALA A 242 14.24 -14.63 5.73
N GLY A 243 15.23 -14.98 4.91
CA GLY A 243 15.21 -16.13 4.00
C GLY A 243 14.53 -15.88 2.65
N MET A 244 14.27 -14.62 2.28
CA MET A 244 13.62 -14.26 1.02
C MET A 244 14.62 -13.63 0.03
N ASP A 245 14.58 -14.07 -1.23
CA ASP A 245 15.12 -13.32 -2.36
C ASP A 245 13.98 -12.57 -3.05
N VAL A 246 14.02 -11.25 -2.95
CA VAL A 246 12.98 -10.36 -3.48
C VAL A 246 13.52 -9.45 -4.60
N THR A 247 14.70 -9.74 -5.10
CA THR A 247 15.41 -8.91 -6.08
C THR A 247 14.57 -8.67 -7.32
N HIS A 248 14.04 -9.73 -7.91
CA HIS A 248 13.23 -9.66 -9.13
C HIS A 248 11.94 -8.86 -8.92
N ALA A 249 11.21 -9.11 -7.83
CA ALA A 249 9.97 -8.38 -7.53
C ALA A 249 10.21 -6.87 -7.29
N LEU A 250 11.35 -6.51 -6.70
CA LEU A 250 11.73 -5.10 -6.58
C LEU A 250 12.11 -4.48 -7.92
N ASP A 251 12.76 -5.23 -8.82
CA ASP A 251 13.05 -4.79 -10.18
C ASP A 251 11.73 -4.54 -10.96
N GLU A 252 10.77 -5.45 -10.86
CA GLU A 252 9.42 -5.31 -11.45
C GLU A 252 8.72 -4.05 -10.94
N MET A 253 8.64 -3.88 -9.62
CA MET A 253 8.02 -2.71 -9.00
C MET A 253 8.70 -1.39 -9.45
N ILE A 254 10.03 -1.35 -9.50
CA ILE A 254 10.80 -0.18 -9.94
C ILE A 254 10.49 0.13 -11.41
N VAL A 255 10.38 -0.87 -12.27
CA VAL A 255 10.05 -0.71 -13.70
C VAL A 255 8.63 -0.19 -13.87
N VAL A 256 7.65 -0.76 -13.14
CA VAL A 256 6.26 -0.29 -13.16
C VAL A 256 6.16 1.16 -12.68
N ASP A 257 6.78 1.49 -11.56
CA ASP A 257 6.81 2.86 -11.04
C ASP A 257 7.51 3.84 -12.02
N TYR A 258 8.54 3.36 -12.73
CA TYR A 258 9.19 4.13 -13.79
C TYR A 258 8.24 4.40 -14.96
N LEU A 259 7.53 3.41 -15.46
CA LEU A 259 6.56 3.53 -16.56
C LEU A 259 5.40 4.46 -16.18
N MET A 260 4.84 4.23 -15.02
CA MET A 260 3.70 4.97 -14.50
C MET A 260 4.05 6.36 -13.97
N LEU A 261 5.34 6.70 -13.85
CA LEU A 261 5.79 7.93 -13.19
C LEU A 261 5.18 8.07 -11.79
N ASN A 262 5.18 6.97 -11.01
CA ASN A 262 4.60 6.91 -9.68
C ASN A 262 5.44 7.71 -8.67
N THR A 263 4.86 8.74 -8.09
CA THR A 263 5.55 9.66 -7.17
C THR A 263 5.39 9.28 -5.70
N ASP A 264 4.57 8.28 -5.38
CA ASP A 264 4.22 7.95 -4.00
C ASP A 264 4.52 6.50 -3.57
N ARG A 265 5.42 5.80 -4.26
CA ARG A 265 5.92 4.51 -3.80
C ARG A 265 6.74 4.68 -2.53
N HIS A 266 6.11 4.72 -1.38
CA HIS A 266 6.79 4.71 -0.08
C HIS A 266 6.77 3.32 0.55
N PHE A 267 7.58 3.11 1.59
CA PHE A 267 7.78 1.80 2.23
C PHE A 267 6.51 1.15 2.83
N LYS A 268 5.38 1.82 2.87
CA LYS A 268 4.09 1.24 3.25
C LYS A 268 3.24 0.82 2.05
N ASN A 269 3.61 1.23 0.81
CA ASN A 269 2.86 0.91 -0.42
C ASN A 269 3.43 -0.32 -1.15
N PHE A 270 4.21 -1.12 -0.48
CA PHE A 270 4.65 -2.45 -0.87
C PHE A 270 5.14 -3.22 0.35
N GLY A 271 5.31 -4.53 0.21
CA GLY A 271 5.74 -5.35 1.34
C GLY A 271 5.81 -6.83 0.99
N PHE A 272 5.62 -7.65 2.00
CA PHE A 272 5.84 -9.10 1.95
C PHE A 272 4.68 -9.79 2.65
N VAL A 273 4.28 -10.93 2.13
CA VAL A 273 3.22 -11.75 2.70
C VAL A 273 3.85 -12.85 3.55
N ARG A 274 3.26 -13.10 4.71
CA ARG A 274 3.60 -14.27 5.52
C ARG A 274 2.34 -15.03 5.92
N ASP A 275 2.49 -16.31 6.19
CA ASP A 275 1.45 -17.12 6.82
C ASP A 275 1.27 -16.65 8.28
N ALA A 276 0.03 -16.33 8.65
CA ALA A 276 -0.26 -15.74 9.95
C ALA A 276 -0.30 -16.78 11.10
N GLU A 277 -0.29 -18.07 10.79
CA GLU A 277 -0.27 -19.14 11.79
C GLU A 277 1.16 -19.64 12.04
N THR A 278 1.90 -19.90 10.97
CA THR A 278 3.27 -20.41 11.06
C THR A 278 4.33 -19.30 11.14
N LEU A 279 3.97 -18.08 10.76
CA LEU A 279 4.84 -16.91 10.59
C LEU A 279 5.93 -17.09 9.51
N GLU A 280 5.78 -18.10 8.65
CA GLU A 280 6.66 -18.34 7.51
C GLU A 280 6.43 -17.30 6.41
N TRP A 281 7.50 -16.83 5.80
CA TRP A 281 7.44 -15.90 4.68
C TRP A 281 7.00 -16.62 3.41
N LEU A 282 5.98 -16.08 2.75
CA LEU A 282 5.45 -16.60 1.50
C LEU A 282 6.07 -15.89 0.28
N GLY A 283 6.57 -14.67 0.45
CA GLY A 283 7.24 -13.91 -0.60
C GLY A 283 6.82 -12.45 -0.66
N PRO A 284 7.15 -11.75 -1.76
CA PRO A 284 6.66 -10.39 -2.02
C PRO A 284 5.14 -10.35 -2.09
N ALA A 285 4.56 -9.24 -1.62
CA ALA A 285 3.15 -8.94 -1.90
C ALA A 285 2.98 -8.53 -3.36
N PRO A 286 1.83 -8.82 -4.00
CA PRO A 286 1.52 -8.29 -5.33
C PRO A 286 1.67 -6.76 -5.33
N VAL A 287 2.03 -6.16 -6.47
CA VAL A 287 2.19 -4.68 -6.57
C VAL A 287 0.83 -4.02 -6.40
N PHE A 288 0.74 -3.01 -5.55
CA PHE A 288 -0.49 -2.24 -5.29
C PHE A 288 -0.21 -0.76 -5.11
N ASP A 289 -1.26 0.05 -5.08
CA ASP A 289 -1.23 1.50 -4.78
C ASP A 289 -0.36 2.30 -5.76
N THR A 290 -0.77 2.28 -7.04
CA THR A 290 -0.14 2.99 -8.15
C THR A 290 -0.92 4.25 -8.56
N GLY A 291 -1.94 4.64 -7.82
CA GLY A 291 -2.84 5.75 -8.16
C GLY A 291 -2.14 7.11 -8.30
N MET A 292 -1.12 7.39 -7.49
CA MET A 292 -0.36 8.65 -7.52
C MET A 292 0.65 8.72 -8.68
N SER A 293 0.19 8.41 -9.87
CA SER A 293 0.96 8.26 -11.11
C SER A 293 0.58 9.28 -12.17
N LEU A 294 1.33 9.29 -13.27
CA LEU A 294 1.05 10.05 -14.49
C LEU A 294 0.73 11.53 -14.21
N GLN A 295 1.41 12.11 -13.23
CA GLN A 295 1.23 13.50 -12.80
C GLN A 295 -0.24 13.85 -12.46
N CYS A 296 -0.96 12.97 -11.77
CA CYS A 296 -2.39 13.13 -11.45
C CYS A 296 -2.72 14.42 -10.69
N GLY A 297 -1.79 14.97 -9.91
CA GLY A 297 -1.95 16.23 -9.18
C GLY A 297 -1.69 17.48 -10.01
N GLU A 298 -1.20 17.34 -11.26
CA GLU A 298 -0.79 18.45 -12.10
C GLU A 298 -1.88 18.91 -13.07
N GLU A 299 -1.81 20.14 -13.50
CA GLU A 299 -2.65 20.67 -14.59
C GLU A 299 -2.21 20.09 -15.95
N GLU A 300 -3.13 19.95 -16.89
CA GLU A 300 -2.88 19.36 -18.22
C GLU A 300 -1.66 19.98 -18.93
N ARG A 301 -1.47 21.30 -18.80
CA ARG A 301 -0.33 22.00 -19.39
C ARG A 301 1.02 21.53 -18.81
N ALA A 302 1.05 21.19 -17.51
CA ALA A 302 2.26 20.71 -16.85
C ALA A 302 2.58 19.27 -17.28
N MET A 303 1.56 18.43 -17.49
CA MET A 303 1.73 17.06 -17.99
C MET A 303 2.40 16.99 -19.36
N LEU A 304 2.25 18.03 -20.18
CA LEU A 304 2.87 18.13 -21.49
C LEU A 304 4.34 18.61 -21.44
N ALA A 305 4.80 19.12 -20.29
CA ALA A 305 6.18 19.53 -20.08
C ALA A 305 7.09 18.32 -19.83
N ASP A 306 8.40 18.47 -20.11
CA ASP A 306 9.38 17.39 -19.90
C ASP A 306 9.92 17.33 -18.46
N ALA A 307 9.32 18.05 -17.52
CA ALA A 307 9.72 18.05 -16.12
C ALA A 307 9.32 16.73 -15.45
N GLU A 308 10.30 16.03 -14.90
CA GLU A 308 10.07 14.83 -14.12
C GLU A 308 9.96 15.23 -12.62
N PRO A 309 8.90 14.79 -11.91
CA PRO A 309 8.80 15.00 -10.48
C PRO A 309 9.84 14.14 -9.72
N ALA A 310 10.02 14.43 -8.44
CA ALA A 310 10.77 13.54 -7.56
C ALA A 310 10.01 12.20 -7.34
N CYS A 311 10.75 11.12 -7.10
CA CYS A 311 10.19 9.81 -6.78
C CYS A 311 10.71 9.28 -5.44
N LYS A 312 10.17 8.16 -5.01
CA LYS A 312 10.47 7.38 -3.81
C LYS A 312 10.52 5.89 -4.21
N PRO A 313 10.95 4.97 -3.31
CA PRO A 313 11.49 5.22 -1.98
C PRO A 313 13.02 5.31 -1.94
N PHE A 314 13.71 4.74 -2.95
CA PHE A 314 15.14 4.44 -2.89
C PHE A 314 16.02 5.59 -3.40
N ALA A 315 15.50 6.38 -4.34
CA ALA A 315 16.20 7.52 -4.94
C ALA A 315 15.24 8.68 -5.21
N GLY A 316 15.78 9.89 -5.31
CA GLY A 316 14.97 11.11 -5.54
C GLY A 316 14.63 11.38 -7.01
N GLY A 317 15.04 10.52 -7.94
CA GLY A 317 14.78 10.66 -9.38
C GLY A 317 14.58 9.31 -10.04
N PHE A 318 13.68 9.24 -11.03
CA PHE A 318 13.27 8.01 -11.69
C PHE A 318 14.42 7.26 -12.39
N ASP A 319 15.31 7.97 -13.08
CA ASP A 319 16.47 7.33 -13.72
C ASP A 319 17.46 6.75 -12.70
N ALA A 320 17.63 7.45 -11.56
CA ALA A 320 18.47 6.94 -10.48
C ALA A 320 17.84 5.71 -9.81
N GLN A 321 16.51 5.72 -9.61
CA GLN A 321 15.79 4.57 -9.05
C GLN A 321 15.80 3.38 -10.02
N LEU A 322 15.56 3.59 -11.32
CA LEU A 322 15.64 2.53 -12.34
C LEU A 322 17.05 1.93 -12.43
N SER A 323 18.10 2.67 -12.06
CA SER A 323 19.47 2.16 -12.04
C SER A 323 19.72 1.12 -10.95
N LEU A 324 18.80 0.98 -10.00
CA LEU A 324 18.85 -0.05 -8.95
C LEU A 324 18.29 -1.39 -9.44
N ALA A 325 17.48 -1.39 -10.50
CA ALA A 325 17.01 -2.63 -11.11
C ALA A 325 18.21 -3.40 -11.68
N THR A 326 18.28 -4.68 -11.35
CA THR A 326 19.43 -5.56 -11.69
C THR A 326 19.29 -6.18 -13.05
N ASP A 327 18.05 -6.41 -13.50
CA ASP A 327 17.71 -6.98 -14.80
C ASP A 327 16.49 -6.30 -15.41
N LEU A 328 16.58 -5.96 -16.71
CA LEU A 328 15.47 -5.44 -17.53
C LEU A 328 15.13 -6.40 -18.69
N GLY A 329 15.79 -7.56 -18.77
CA GLY A 329 15.62 -8.53 -19.85
C GLY A 329 14.27 -9.24 -19.86
N TRP A 330 13.53 -9.17 -18.76
CA TRP A 330 12.19 -9.72 -18.61
C TRP A 330 11.09 -8.85 -19.22
N VAL A 331 11.38 -7.55 -19.52
CA VAL A 331 10.38 -6.61 -20.03
C VAL A 331 10.01 -6.94 -21.48
N ASP A 332 8.77 -7.34 -21.70
CA ASP A 332 8.22 -7.52 -23.06
C ASP A 332 7.75 -6.18 -23.65
N PHE A 333 8.62 -5.55 -24.44
CA PHE A 333 8.31 -4.26 -25.06
C PHE A 333 7.27 -4.37 -26.19
N GLU A 334 7.05 -5.52 -26.78
CA GLU A 334 6.00 -5.74 -27.78
C GLU A 334 4.64 -5.75 -27.10
N ALA A 335 4.48 -6.55 -26.03
CA ALA A 335 3.29 -6.57 -25.20
C ALA A 335 2.98 -5.19 -24.61
N LEU A 336 4.00 -4.51 -24.03
CA LEU A 336 3.85 -3.17 -23.48
C LEU A 336 3.28 -2.18 -24.52
N ARG A 337 3.85 -2.14 -25.75
CA ARG A 337 3.36 -1.27 -26.82
C ARG A 337 1.96 -1.66 -27.30
N GLY A 338 1.66 -2.95 -27.33
CA GLY A 338 0.33 -3.48 -27.71
C GLY A 338 -0.78 -3.04 -26.76
N THR A 339 -0.46 -2.87 -25.46
CA THR A 339 -1.44 -2.51 -24.42
C THR A 339 -1.74 -0.99 -24.39
N LEU A 340 -0.82 -0.13 -24.84
CA LEU A 340 -1.06 1.32 -24.79
C LEU A 340 -2.34 1.79 -25.49
N PRO A 341 -2.72 1.29 -26.69
CA PRO A 341 -4.02 1.61 -27.29
C PRO A 341 -5.23 1.16 -26.47
N GLU A 342 -5.12 0.03 -25.77
CA GLU A 342 -6.19 -0.48 -24.89
C GLU A 342 -6.36 0.42 -23.65
N VAL A 343 -5.25 0.85 -23.05
CA VAL A 343 -5.26 1.84 -21.97
C VAL A 343 -5.94 3.13 -22.43
N ARG A 344 -5.59 3.64 -23.62
CA ARG A 344 -6.27 4.83 -24.19
C ARG A 344 -7.77 4.60 -24.34
N GLY A 345 -8.18 3.46 -24.88
CA GLY A 345 -9.61 3.12 -25.04
C GLY A 345 -10.35 3.13 -23.70
N MET A 346 -9.79 2.52 -22.67
CA MET A 346 -10.34 2.51 -21.31
C MET A 346 -10.52 3.93 -20.76
N LEU A 347 -9.53 4.82 -20.98
CA LEU A 347 -9.61 6.23 -20.53
C LEU A 347 -10.70 7.02 -21.30
N GLU A 348 -10.85 6.78 -22.60
CA GLU A 348 -11.80 7.48 -23.48
C GLU A 348 -13.25 7.06 -23.23
N ASP A 349 -13.50 5.92 -22.60
CA ASP A 349 -14.84 5.48 -22.19
C ASP A 349 -15.49 6.38 -21.12
N PHE A 350 -14.71 7.24 -20.46
CA PHE A 350 -15.17 8.11 -19.38
C PHE A 350 -14.93 9.62 -19.65
N PRO A 351 -15.45 10.19 -20.75
CA PRO A 351 -15.13 11.56 -21.18
C PRO A 351 -15.65 12.65 -20.24
N LYS A 352 -16.60 12.33 -19.35
CA LYS A 352 -17.09 13.26 -18.32
C LYS A 352 -16.16 13.34 -17.13
N SER A 353 -15.37 12.28 -16.87
CA SER A 353 -14.48 12.18 -15.72
C SER A 353 -13.05 12.57 -16.09
N LEU A 354 -12.61 12.27 -17.33
CA LEU A 354 -11.28 12.62 -17.85
C LEU A 354 -11.43 13.45 -19.13
N PRO A 355 -11.06 14.75 -19.11
CA PRO A 355 -11.00 15.57 -20.31
C PRO A 355 -9.96 15.02 -21.32
N ALA A 356 -10.23 15.18 -22.62
CA ALA A 356 -9.35 14.68 -23.69
C ALA A 356 -7.89 15.16 -23.55
N GLY A 357 -7.66 16.43 -23.17
CA GLY A 357 -6.33 16.96 -22.94
C GLY A 357 -5.56 16.24 -21.82
N ARG A 358 -6.26 15.77 -20.76
CA ARG A 358 -5.67 14.98 -19.69
C ARG A 358 -5.30 13.58 -20.18
N ILE A 359 -6.20 12.93 -20.93
CA ILE A 359 -5.92 11.63 -21.56
C ILE A 359 -4.67 11.72 -22.44
N ASP A 360 -4.59 12.74 -23.30
CA ASP A 360 -3.42 12.95 -24.16
C ASP A 360 -2.13 13.17 -23.35
N GLY A 361 -2.22 13.87 -22.22
CA GLY A 361 -1.11 14.03 -21.28
C GLY A 361 -0.65 12.70 -20.67
N MET A 362 -1.58 11.88 -20.18
CA MET A 362 -1.30 10.57 -19.61
C MET A 362 -0.63 9.65 -20.65
N MET A 363 -1.22 9.54 -21.84
CA MET A 363 -0.69 8.68 -22.91
C MET A 363 0.70 9.12 -23.37
N ARG A 364 0.91 10.43 -23.53
CA ARG A 364 2.24 10.97 -23.88
C ARG A 364 3.30 10.62 -22.84
N ILE A 365 2.95 10.64 -21.55
CA ILE A 365 3.87 10.24 -20.49
C ILE A 365 4.20 8.76 -20.67
N LEU A 366 3.20 7.87 -20.77
CA LEU A 366 3.39 6.43 -20.91
C LEU A 366 4.25 6.09 -22.14
N GLU A 367 3.91 6.60 -23.32
CA GLU A 367 4.64 6.36 -24.57
C GLU A 367 6.12 6.76 -24.43
N ARG A 368 6.37 7.96 -23.91
CA ARG A 368 7.73 8.46 -23.71
C ARG A 368 8.53 7.63 -22.68
N ARG A 369 7.87 7.18 -21.59
CA ARG A 369 8.52 6.35 -20.56
C ARG A 369 8.84 4.96 -21.12
N ALA A 370 7.93 4.35 -21.87
CA ALA A 370 8.17 3.08 -22.55
C ALA A 370 9.36 3.15 -23.52
N GLU A 371 9.44 4.22 -24.37
CA GLU A 371 10.57 4.42 -25.26
C GLU A 371 11.90 4.63 -24.51
N LYS A 372 11.90 5.39 -23.41
CA LYS A 372 13.10 5.60 -22.59
C LYS A 372 13.57 4.30 -21.96
N LEU A 373 12.64 3.49 -21.43
CA LEU A 373 12.93 2.20 -20.82
C LEU A 373 13.53 1.23 -21.84
N GLU A 374 12.93 1.13 -23.04
CA GLU A 374 13.44 0.26 -24.10
C GLU A 374 14.86 0.63 -24.53
N ARG A 375 15.15 1.91 -24.72
CA ARG A 375 16.52 2.39 -25.01
C ARG A 375 17.51 1.98 -23.91
N ARG A 376 17.09 2.06 -22.65
CA ARG A 376 17.95 1.70 -21.52
C ARG A 376 18.19 0.20 -21.44
N ALA A 377 17.18 -0.63 -21.64
CA ALA A 377 17.32 -2.10 -21.72
C ALA A 377 18.25 -2.49 -22.88
N GLY A 378 18.11 -1.89 -24.06
CA GLY A 378 19.00 -2.12 -25.20
C GLY A 378 20.47 -1.75 -24.93
N LEU A 379 20.75 -0.75 -24.11
CA LEU A 379 22.10 -0.39 -23.71
C LEU A 379 22.71 -1.40 -22.71
N LEU A 380 21.90 -2.00 -21.86
CA LEU A 380 22.34 -3.01 -20.87
C LEU A 380 22.60 -4.39 -21.52
N THR A 381 21.84 -4.74 -22.55
CA THR A 381 21.96 -6.01 -23.28
C THR A 381 23.06 -5.99 -24.34
N SER A 382 23.56 -4.82 -24.76
CA SER A 382 24.70 -4.73 -25.68
C SER A 382 25.96 -5.23 -24.99
N PRO A 383 26.70 -6.25 -25.53
CA PRO A 383 27.94 -6.72 -24.92
C PRO A 383 28.91 -5.53 -24.85
N ARG A 384 29.43 -5.24 -23.67
CA ARG A 384 30.50 -4.25 -23.45
C ARG A 384 31.62 -4.64 -24.42
N GLY A 385 31.78 -3.85 -25.48
CA GLY A 385 32.79 -4.10 -26.49
C GLY A 385 34.12 -4.36 -25.82
N SER A 386 34.71 -5.51 -26.10
CA SER A 386 36.05 -5.87 -25.68
C SER A 386 36.99 -4.80 -26.20
N GLY A 387 37.28 -3.81 -25.37
CA GLY A 387 38.29 -2.80 -25.65
C GLY A 387 39.62 -3.46 -25.87
N GLY A 388 39.92 -3.73 -27.13
CA GLY A 388 41.21 -4.21 -27.56
C GLY A 388 42.26 -3.18 -27.15
N ARG A 389 43.09 -3.56 -26.20
CA ARG A 389 44.40 -2.88 -25.99
C ARG A 389 45.21 -3.10 -27.28
N ARG A 390 45.57 -2.07 -27.94
CA ARG A 390 46.77 -1.97 -28.77
C ARG A 390 47.79 -1.08 -28.04
#